data_6f52d737963610e6326a6c92f5ca83ff
#
_entry.id   6f52d737963610e6326a6c92f5ca83ff
#
_cell.length_a   1.000
_cell.length_b   1.000
_cell.length_c   1.000
_cell.angle_alpha   90.00
_cell.angle_beta   90.00
_cell.angle_gamma   90.00
#
_symmetry.space_group_name_H-M   'P 1'
#
loop_
_entity.id
_entity.type
_entity.pdbx_description
1 polymer ?
#
loop_
_entity_poly.entity_id
_entity_poly.type
_entity_poly.pdbx_seq_one_letter_code
_entity_poly.pdbx_strand_id
1 'polypeptide(L)'
;PEDMNIYQYVCNLDEKIDTILVDEAQFLTKTQVYQLSDIVDYLDIPVMCYGLRADFKTNFFQGSGPLMAIADSIEEIKTVCECGKKATINMRFINGRAMSDGEQVVIGGNESYKSVCRKYYKKYIQESKEVK
;
A
#
# COMPACT_ATOMS: atom_id res chain seq x y z
N PRO A 1 -1.84 -15.12 3.15
CA PRO A 1 -0.70 -15.69 2.40
C PRO A 1 -0.81 -15.45 0.91
N GLU A 2 0.31 -15.27 0.22
CA GLU A 2 0.32 -14.97 -1.21
C GLU A 2 -0.23 -16.10 -2.09
N ASP A 3 -0.21 -17.31 -1.59
CA ASP A 3 -0.73 -18.50 -2.27
C ASP A 3 -2.21 -18.78 -1.99
N MET A 4 -2.84 -17.99 -1.14
CA MET A 4 -4.23 -18.16 -0.77
C MET A 4 -5.16 -17.76 -1.91
N ASN A 5 -6.11 -18.63 -2.25
CA ASN A 5 -7.21 -18.28 -3.15
C ASN A 5 -8.34 -17.65 -2.35
N ILE A 6 -8.46 -16.33 -2.45
CA ILE A 6 -9.42 -15.56 -1.66
C ILE A 6 -10.86 -15.89 -2.06
N TYR A 7 -11.10 -16.07 -3.35
CA TYR A 7 -12.45 -16.42 -3.86
C TYR A 7 -12.95 -17.73 -3.27
N GLN A 8 -12.12 -18.79 -3.32
CA GLN A 8 -12.47 -20.08 -2.74
C GLN A 8 -12.64 -20.00 -1.22
N TYR A 9 -11.77 -19.24 -0.56
CA TYR A 9 -11.89 -19.04 0.88
C TYR A 9 -13.26 -18.46 1.25
N VAL A 10 -13.71 -17.44 0.54
CA VAL A 10 -15.00 -16.79 0.79
C VAL A 10 -16.15 -17.75 0.47
N CYS A 11 -16.06 -18.50 -0.63
CA CYS A 11 -17.08 -19.48 -0.99
C CYS A 11 -17.25 -20.59 0.05
N ASN A 12 -16.17 -20.91 0.77
CA ASN A 12 -16.18 -21.99 1.77
C ASN A 12 -16.60 -21.52 3.17
N LEU A 13 -16.87 -20.23 3.35
CA LEU A 13 -17.38 -19.72 4.63
C LEU A 13 -18.86 -20.09 4.77
N ASP A 14 -19.23 -20.59 5.94
CA ASP A 14 -20.61 -20.97 6.25
C ASP A 14 -21.51 -19.78 6.60
N GLU A 15 -20.94 -18.61 6.74
CA GLU A 15 -21.65 -17.40 7.12
C GLU A 15 -21.98 -16.55 5.91
N LYS A 16 -23.09 -15.81 6.00
CA LYS A 16 -23.42 -14.79 5.03
C LYS A 16 -22.48 -13.61 5.18
N ILE A 17 -21.82 -13.23 4.09
CA ILE A 17 -20.89 -12.09 4.04
C ILE A 17 -21.60 -10.94 3.32
N ASP A 18 -21.72 -9.80 3.99
CA ASP A 18 -22.34 -8.59 3.43
C ASP A 18 -21.34 -7.67 2.78
N THR A 19 -20.10 -7.64 3.27
CA THR A 19 -19.02 -6.84 2.71
C THR A 19 -17.67 -7.41 3.13
N ILE A 20 -16.65 -7.11 2.35
CA ILE A 20 -15.26 -7.52 2.65
C ILE A 20 -14.40 -6.27 2.72
N LEU A 21 -13.65 -6.13 3.81
CA LEU A 21 -12.66 -5.09 3.98
C LEU A 21 -11.28 -5.74 3.97
N VAL A 22 -10.39 -5.22 3.11
CA VAL A 22 -9.02 -5.71 3.02
C VAL A 22 -8.08 -4.59 3.46
N ASP A 23 -7.38 -4.84 4.57
CA ASP A 23 -6.34 -3.94 5.02
C ASP A 23 -4.99 -4.34 4.43
N GLU A 24 -4.08 -3.39 4.32
CA GLU A 24 -2.75 -3.61 3.74
C GLU A 24 -2.81 -4.26 2.35
N ALA A 25 -3.76 -3.79 1.54
CA ALA A 25 -4.06 -4.40 0.23
C ALA A 25 -2.91 -4.25 -0.79
N GLN A 26 -1.93 -3.39 -0.52
CA GLN A 26 -0.76 -3.24 -1.37
C GLN A 26 0.08 -4.52 -1.46
N PHE A 27 -0.05 -5.43 -0.49
CA PHE A 27 0.69 -6.70 -0.47
C PHE A 27 -0.01 -7.83 -1.23
N LEU A 28 -1.21 -7.62 -1.72
CA LEU A 28 -1.91 -8.61 -2.54
C LEU A 28 -1.14 -8.89 -3.83
N THR A 29 -1.20 -10.14 -4.28
CA THR A 29 -0.73 -10.48 -5.62
C THR A 29 -1.75 -10.00 -6.65
N LYS A 30 -1.33 -9.87 -7.91
CA LYS A 30 -2.24 -9.55 -9.01
C LYS A 30 -3.39 -10.56 -9.10
N THR A 31 -3.07 -11.84 -8.94
CA THR A 31 -4.08 -12.92 -8.93
C THR A 31 -5.11 -12.72 -7.83
N GLN A 32 -4.67 -12.37 -6.64
CA GLN A 32 -5.59 -12.11 -5.51
C GLN A 32 -6.47 -10.88 -5.74
N VAL A 33 -5.94 -9.84 -6.38
CA VAL A 33 -6.73 -8.66 -6.75
C VAL A 33 -7.86 -9.06 -7.71
N TYR A 34 -7.57 -9.88 -8.71
CA TYR A 34 -8.60 -10.39 -9.63
C TYR A 34 -9.60 -11.30 -8.92
N GLN A 35 -9.17 -12.11 -7.97
CA GLN A 35 -10.08 -12.93 -7.16
C GLN A 35 -11.05 -12.06 -6.36
N LEU A 36 -10.60 -10.93 -5.83
CA LEU A 36 -11.49 -9.98 -5.16
C LEU A 36 -12.50 -9.38 -6.13
N SER A 37 -12.09 -9.06 -7.34
CA SER A 37 -13.01 -8.57 -8.37
C SER A 37 -14.07 -9.61 -8.74
N ASP A 38 -13.69 -10.87 -8.80
CA ASP A 38 -14.63 -11.98 -9.05
C ASP A 38 -15.66 -12.12 -7.92
N ILE A 39 -15.25 -11.88 -6.69
CA ILE A 39 -16.17 -11.86 -5.53
C ILE A 39 -17.23 -10.77 -5.72
N VAL A 40 -16.81 -9.57 -6.13
CA VAL A 40 -17.75 -8.48 -6.41
C VAL A 40 -18.70 -8.86 -7.55
N ASP A 41 -18.15 -9.36 -8.65
CA ASP A 41 -18.90 -9.55 -9.89
C ASP A 41 -19.80 -10.79 -9.86
N TYR A 42 -19.36 -11.87 -9.21
CA TYR A 42 -20.07 -13.15 -9.25
C TYR A 42 -20.76 -13.52 -7.94
N LEU A 43 -20.33 -12.99 -6.82
CA LEU A 43 -20.96 -13.23 -5.52
C LEU A 43 -21.78 -12.04 -5.02
N ASP A 44 -21.73 -10.90 -5.72
CA ASP A 44 -22.41 -9.67 -5.35
C ASP A 44 -22.06 -9.17 -3.95
N ILE A 45 -20.80 -9.34 -3.54
CA ILE A 45 -20.30 -8.88 -2.25
C ILE A 45 -19.39 -7.67 -2.50
N PRO A 46 -19.72 -6.49 -1.95
CA PRO A 46 -18.84 -5.33 -2.05
C PRO A 46 -17.49 -5.57 -1.38
N VAL A 47 -16.40 -5.11 -2.01
CA VAL A 47 -15.05 -5.22 -1.48
C VAL A 47 -14.43 -3.83 -1.42
N MET A 48 -13.88 -3.48 -0.26
CA MET A 48 -13.15 -2.23 -0.05
C MET A 48 -11.71 -2.56 0.35
N CYS A 49 -10.76 -2.05 -0.43
CA CYS A 49 -9.34 -2.28 -0.20
C CYS A 49 -8.67 -1.00 0.27
N TYR A 50 -7.94 -1.11 1.36
CA TYR A 50 -7.17 -0.01 1.94
C TYR A 50 -5.69 -0.35 1.85
N GLY A 51 -4.89 0.58 1.36
CA GLY A 51 -3.48 0.30 1.22
C GLY A 51 -2.68 1.49 0.71
N LEU A 52 -1.38 1.27 0.58
CA LEU A 52 -0.44 2.26 0.10
C LEU A 52 -0.29 2.14 -1.42
N ARG A 53 -0.19 3.27 -2.08
CA ARG A 53 0.06 3.32 -3.52
C ARG A 53 1.48 2.91 -3.86
N ALA A 54 2.45 3.46 -3.15
CA ALA A 54 3.86 3.31 -3.47
C ALA A 54 4.70 3.13 -2.21
N ASP A 55 5.86 2.51 -2.39
CA ASP A 55 6.84 2.33 -1.32
C ASP A 55 7.70 3.60 -1.13
N PHE A 56 8.65 3.51 -0.19
CA PHE A 56 9.56 4.63 0.10
C PHE A 56 10.52 4.97 -1.05
N LYS A 57 10.65 4.07 -2.03
CA LYS A 57 11.45 4.29 -3.25
C LYS A 57 10.63 4.91 -4.39
N THR A 58 9.37 5.21 -4.14
CA THR A 58 8.38 5.70 -5.11
C THR A 58 7.98 4.68 -6.18
N ASN A 59 8.17 3.39 -5.89
CA ASN A 59 7.72 2.31 -6.75
C ASN A 59 6.38 1.76 -6.25
N PHE A 60 5.52 1.31 -7.16
CA PHE A 60 4.29 0.65 -6.77
C PHE A 60 4.57 -0.63 -6.00
N PHE A 61 3.75 -0.90 -4.99
CA PHE A 61 3.64 -2.25 -4.45
C PHE A 61 2.95 -3.16 -5.46
N GLN A 62 3.19 -4.48 -5.33
CA GLN A 62 2.66 -5.46 -6.30
C GLN A 62 1.13 -5.42 -6.45
N GLY A 63 0.40 -5.12 -5.38
CA GLY A 63 -1.06 -5.06 -5.41
C GLY A 63 -1.61 -3.70 -5.81
N SER A 64 -0.84 -2.64 -5.67
CA SER A 64 -1.33 -1.26 -5.86
C SER A 64 -1.68 -0.96 -7.31
N GLY A 65 -0.82 -1.35 -8.26
CA GLY A 65 -1.07 -1.15 -9.68
C GLY A 65 -2.32 -1.90 -10.16
N PRO A 66 -2.41 -3.21 -9.93
CA PRO A 66 -3.62 -3.98 -10.29
C PRO A 66 -4.91 -3.43 -9.67
N LEU A 67 -4.88 -3.03 -8.38
CA LEU A 67 -6.05 -2.44 -7.73
C LEU A 67 -6.48 -1.15 -8.43
N MET A 68 -5.55 -0.27 -8.72
CA MET A 68 -5.87 0.98 -9.42
C MET A 68 -6.37 0.74 -10.84
N ALA A 69 -5.89 -0.32 -11.50
CA ALA A 69 -6.27 -0.63 -12.87
C ALA A 69 -7.72 -1.10 -13.00
N ILE A 70 -8.25 -1.83 -12.00
CA ILE A 70 -9.58 -2.48 -12.12
C ILE A 70 -10.62 -1.96 -11.12
N ALA A 71 -10.27 -1.10 -10.19
CA ALA A 71 -11.22 -0.58 -9.20
C ALA A 71 -12.32 0.23 -9.86
N ASP A 72 -13.57 0.03 -9.39
CA ASP A 72 -14.70 0.84 -9.83
C ASP A 72 -14.64 2.26 -9.28
N SER A 73 -14.07 2.42 -8.08
CA SER A 73 -13.94 3.71 -7.42
C SER A 73 -12.61 3.76 -6.66
N ILE A 74 -11.95 4.91 -6.75
CA ILE A 74 -10.68 5.14 -6.08
C ILE A 74 -10.80 6.42 -5.26
N GLU A 75 -10.53 6.32 -3.96
CA GLU A 75 -10.51 7.47 -3.07
C GLU A 75 -9.14 7.59 -2.43
N GLU A 76 -8.67 8.81 -2.30
CA GLU A 76 -7.42 9.11 -1.65
C GLU A 76 -7.66 9.57 -0.21
N ILE A 77 -7.04 8.86 0.74
CA ILE A 77 -7.02 9.29 2.14
C ILE A 77 -5.85 10.28 2.28
N LYS A 78 -6.19 11.55 2.40
CA LYS A 78 -5.19 12.62 2.41
C LYS A 78 -4.47 12.71 3.73
N THR A 79 -3.13 12.83 3.66
CA THR A 79 -2.24 13.07 4.78
C THR A 79 -1.45 14.35 4.51
N VAL A 80 -1.05 15.04 5.57
CA VAL A 80 -0.37 16.33 5.47
C VAL A 80 1.12 16.18 5.79
N CYS A 81 1.98 16.73 4.92
CA CYS A 81 3.41 16.87 5.17
C CYS A 81 3.65 17.93 6.24
N GLU A 82 4.78 17.86 6.93
CA GLU A 82 5.18 18.88 7.91
C GLU A 82 5.24 20.31 7.34
N CYS A 83 5.40 20.45 6.02
CA CYS A 83 5.37 21.75 5.34
C CYS A 83 3.97 22.29 5.10
N GLY A 84 2.93 21.54 5.47
CA GLY A 84 1.52 21.91 5.27
C GLY A 84 0.93 21.46 3.95
N LYS A 85 1.73 20.96 3.03
CA LYS A 85 1.25 20.43 1.75
C LYS A 85 0.84 18.95 1.89
N LYS A 86 0.07 18.48 0.92
CA LYS A 86 -0.35 17.09 0.84
C LYS A 86 0.87 16.16 0.81
N ALA A 87 0.90 15.20 1.70
CA ALA A 87 1.91 14.14 1.70
C ALA A 87 1.53 13.05 0.69
N THR A 88 2.49 12.60 -0.09
CA THR A 88 2.27 11.58 -1.13
C THR A 88 3.24 10.40 -1.02
N ILE A 89 4.26 10.50 -0.20
CA ILE A 89 5.32 9.49 -0.10
C ILE A 89 5.53 9.14 1.36
N ASN A 90 5.59 7.83 1.65
CA ASN A 90 6.00 7.33 2.96
C ASN A 90 7.51 7.17 2.97
N MET A 91 8.19 8.16 3.53
CA MET A 91 9.63 8.16 3.62
C MET A 91 10.11 7.23 4.72
N ARG A 92 11.10 6.39 4.42
CA ARG A 92 11.73 5.50 5.39
C ARG A 92 13.00 6.14 5.94
N PHE A 93 13.16 6.06 7.26
CA PHE A 93 14.38 6.43 7.95
C PHE A 93 14.93 5.21 8.68
N ILE A 94 16.23 5.01 8.61
CA ILE A 94 16.93 4.01 9.41
C ILE A 94 17.99 4.75 10.20
N ASN A 95 17.93 4.66 11.53
CA ASN A 95 18.82 5.40 12.44
C ASN A 95 18.82 6.92 12.16
N GLY A 96 17.65 7.47 11.86
CA GLY A 96 17.48 8.90 11.59
C GLY A 96 17.89 9.34 10.20
N ARG A 97 18.35 8.43 9.35
CA ARG A 97 18.81 8.72 7.98
C ARG A 97 17.78 8.33 6.96
N ALA A 98 17.43 9.25 6.07
CA ALA A 98 16.47 9.00 5.01
C ALA A 98 17.03 7.97 3.99
N MET A 99 16.19 7.00 3.62
CA MET A 99 16.56 5.91 2.73
C MET A 99 15.86 6.04 1.38
N SER A 100 16.63 5.88 0.32
CA SER A 100 16.11 5.82 -1.07
C SER A 100 16.31 4.46 -1.71
N ASP A 101 16.84 3.51 -0.95
CA ASP A 101 17.16 2.15 -1.42
C ASP A 101 16.92 1.14 -0.30
N GLY A 102 16.83 -0.12 -0.66
CA GLY A 102 16.62 -1.22 0.29
C GLY A 102 15.37 -2.04 -0.02
N GLU A 103 15.12 -3.01 0.83
CA GLU A 103 13.96 -3.90 0.72
C GLU A 103 12.64 -3.14 0.93
N GLN A 104 11.62 -3.51 0.17
CA GLN A 104 10.29 -2.92 0.28
C GLN A 104 9.68 -3.15 1.67
N VAL A 105 9.90 -4.34 2.21
CA VAL A 105 9.45 -4.72 3.55
C VAL A 105 10.68 -5.10 4.38
N VAL A 106 10.84 -4.47 5.54
CA VAL A 106 11.91 -4.77 6.50
C VAL A 106 11.27 -5.15 7.83
N ILE A 107 11.72 -6.25 8.39
CA ILE A 107 11.24 -6.76 9.68
C ILE A 107 12.30 -6.46 10.75
N GLY A 108 11.92 -5.67 11.75
CA GLY A 108 12.79 -5.30 12.86
C GLY A 108 13.75 -4.16 12.54
N GLY A 109 14.54 -3.75 13.52
CA GLY A 109 15.51 -2.69 13.40
C GLY A 109 14.98 -1.32 13.84
N ASN A 110 15.78 -0.26 13.62
CA ASN A 110 15.49 1.11 14.04
C ASN A 110 14.87 1.92 12.90
N GLU A 111 13.93 1.31 12.19
CA GLU A 111 13.26 1.99 11.11
C GLU A 111 12.09 2.83 11.60
N SER A 112 11.86 3.94 10.91
CA SER A 112 10.68 4.77 11.10
C SER A 112 10.20 5.29 9.76
N TYR A 113 8.95 5.74 9.72
CA TYR A 113 8.34 6.25 8.51
C TYR A 113 7.75 7.63 8.77
N LYS A 114 7.78 8.47 7.75
CA LYS A 114 7.21 9.80 7.78
C LYS A 114 6.52 10.09 6.47
N SER A 115 5.29 10.57 6.54
CA SER A 115 4.54 10.97 5.34
C SER A 115 4.99 12.36 4.91
N VAL A 116 5.49 12.47 3.69
CA VAL A 116 6.03 13.73 3.17
C VAL A 116 5.52 14.03 1.77
N CYS A 117 5.56 15.30 1.38
CA CYS A 117 5.35 15.69 -0.02
C CYS A 117 6.60 15.37 -0.85
N ARG A 118 6.45 15.36 -2.17
CA ARG A 118 7.57 15.02 -3.07
C ARG A 118 8.77 15.95 -2.90
N LYS A 119 8.53 17.23 -2.67
CA LYS A 119 9.60 18.20 -2.45
C LYS A 119 10.43 17.87 -1.22
N TYR A 120 9.77 17.54 -0.10
CA TYR A 120 10.45 17.17 1.14
C TYR A 120 11.13 15.81 1.05
N TYR A 121 10.56 14.88 0.29
CA TYR A 121 11.23 13.61 -0.01
C TYR A 121 12.60 13.87 -0.66
N LYS A 122 12.64 14.69 -1.70
CA LYS A 122 13.89 15.05 -2.37
C LYS A 122 14.88 15.76 -1.44
N LYS A 123 14.37 16.64 -0.60
CA LYS A 123 15.17 17.37 0.38
C LYS A 123 15.85 16.43 1.37
N TYR A 124 15.09 15.51 1.96
CA TYR A 124 15.61 14.55 2.93
C TYR A 124 16.63 13.59 2.30
N ILE A 125 16.39 13.12 1.08
CA ILE A 125 17.35 12.28 0.38
C ILE A 125 18.65 13.03 0.13
N GLN A 126 18.58 14.27 -0.30
CA GLN A 126 19.74 15.12 -0.53
C GLN A 126 20.56 15.32 0.76
N GLU A 127 19.90 15.68 1.85
CA GLU A 127 20.54 15.87 3.16
C GLU A 127 21.24 14.60 3.64
N SER A 128 20.62 13.43 3.43
CA SER A 128 21.20 12.15 3.83
C SER A 128 22.43 11.78 3.01
N LYS A 129 22.55 12.23 1.77
CA LYS A 129 23.74 12.02 0.94
C LYS A 129 24.90 12.93 1.34
N GLU A 130 24.62 14.10 1.90
CA GLU A 130 25.62 15.06 2.35
C GLU A 130 26.22 14.67 3.70
N VAL A 131 25.52 13.86 4.48
CA VAL A 131 26.00 13.36 5.78
C VAL A 131 26.79 12.07 5.56
N LYS A 132 28.06 12.11 5.89
CA LYS A 132 28.95 10.94 5.78
C LYS A 132 29.14 10.29 7.16
#